data_e2b8ff0c4e4943a535ecb0c2f93ac930
#
_entry.id   e2b8ff0c4e4943a535ecb0c2f93ac930
#
_cell.length_a   1.000
_cell.length_b   1.000
_cell.length_c   1.000
_cell.angle_alpha   90.00
_cell.angle_beta   90.00
_cell.angle_gamma   90.00
#
_symmetry.space_group_name_H-M   'P 1'
#
loop_
_entity.id
_entity.type
_entity.pdbx_description
1 polymer ?
#
loop_
_entity_poly.entity_id
_entity_poly.type
_entity_poly.pdbx_seq_one_letter_code
_entity_poly.pdbx_strand_id
1 'polypeptide(L)'
;MGLHWGAPVLKSLIPDELWSRLQSIQVDPHVPTKELDTLSFVQGDTGETMAAFTFGPFYRLRRSKLRALLSQGLDIQDNKRLSDVTSATDGASVTAHFADGTTATGRLLIGADGARSTTRQCLLGPQIGAINRLPYAATFVQRKFPKEQALYLRKFHPLYLACAHPDNNFAFFGMQDVADADDPSSWTFFFYISWHSSLEEQDATANWTDAQRLAQQKDLSKKFCDPWKSAYEWTPDDTPVWYMGLTDWDPGLEGHRWDNHDGLITMIGDAVHPMTYQRGQGLNHSITDAGQLRDTLIKIVKEGGNRKELITAFEEDMIRRGGGEVRDGTANTTLLHDWEKVKQSPFYTKGMKKNE
;
A
#
# COMPACT_ATOMS: atom_id res chain seq x y z
N MET A 1 -5.01 -4.74 3.04
CA MET A 1 -4.88 -4.15 1.68
C MET A 1 -6.25 -4.19 1.03
N GLY A 2 -6.59 -3.17 0.21
CA GLY A 2 -7.86 -3.12 -0.52
C GLY A 2 -7.65 -3.51 -1.98
N LEU A 3 -8.37 -4.51 -2.45
CA LEU A 3 -8.44 -4.88 -3.87
C LEU A 3 -9.86 -4.58 -4.36
N HIS A 4 -9.98 -3.76 -5.39
CA HIS A 4 -11.25 -3.37 -5.97
C HIS A 4 -11.18 -3.34 -7.49
N TRP A 5 -10.96 -2.19 -8.15
CA TRP A 5 -10.92 -2.11 -9.62
C TRP A 5 -9.79 -2.94 -10.26
N GLY A 6 -8.73 -3.30 -9.52
CA GLY A 6 -7.71 -4.26 -9.96
C GLY A 6 -8.14 -5.74 -9.90
N ALA A 7 -9.30 -6.06 -9.30
CA ALA A 7 -9.75 -7.43 -9.12
C ALA A 7 -9.96 -8.20 -10.44
N PRO A 8 -10.59 -7.64 -11.49
CA PRO A 8 -10.70 -8.33 -12.78
C PRO A 8 -9.34 -8.63 -13.43
N VAL A 9 -8.37 -7.73 -13.27
CA VAL A 9 -7.01 -7.94 -13.78
C VAL A 9 -6.33 -9.07 -13.01
N LEU A 10 -6.40 -9.09 -11.66
CA LEU A 10 -5.88 -10.18 -10.85
C LEU A 10 -6.48 -11.52 -11.28
N LYS A 11 -7.81 -11.57 -11.48
CA LYS A 11 -8.49 -12.78 -11.95
C LYS A 11 -7.93 -13.29 -13.27
N SER A 12 -7.55 -12.41 -14.18
CA SER A 12 -6.95 -12.80 -15.48
C SER A 12 -5.50 -13.25 -15.37
N LEU A 13 -4.82 -12.99 -14.24
CA LEU A 13 -3.41 -13.30 -14.03
C LEU A 13 -3.17 -14.63 -13.31
N ILE A 14 -4.14 -15.11 -12.56
CA ILE A 14 -3.99 -16.31 -11.71
C ILE A 14 -4.96 -17.41 -12.15
N PRO A 15 -4.64 -18.69 -11.87
CA PRO A 15 -5.55 -19.80 -12.10
C PRO A 15 -6.88 -19.63 -11.35
N ASP A 16 -7.98 -20.12 -11.93
CA ASP A 16 -9.32 -20.07 -11.33
C ASP A 16 -9.37 -20.73 -9.95
N GLU A 17 -8.56 -21.76 -9.70
CA GLU A 17 -8.41 -22.39 -8.40
C GLU A 17 -7.91 -21.41 -7.32
N LEU A 18 -6.89 -20.60 -7.64
CA LEU A 18 -6.38 -19.59 -6.72
C LEU A 18 -7.37 -18.44 -6.55
N TRP A 19 -8.03 -18.04 -7.63
CA TRP A 19 -9.07 -17.01 -7.57
C TRP A 19 -10.24 -17.41 -6.67
N SER A 20 -10.71 -18.65 -6.73
CA SER A 20 -11.81 -19.16 -5.92
C SER A 20 -11.53 -19.08 -4.39
N ARG A 21 -10.26 -19.01 -4.01
CA ARG A 21 -9.80 -18.90 -2.63
C ARG A 21 -9.68 -17.46 -2.13
N LEU A 22 -9.97 -16.45 -2.97
CA LEU A 22 -9.77 -15.04 -2.61
C LEU A 22 -10.58 -14.64 -1.35
N GLN A 23 -11.81 -15.17 -1.18
CA GLN A 23 -12.62 -14.93 0.01
C GLN A 23 -11.91 -15.41 1.29
N SER A 24 -11.23 -16.56 1.26
CA SER A 24 -10.59 -17.16 2.42
C SER A 24 -9.35 -16.40 2.92
N ILE A 25 -8.78 -15.53 2.10
CA ILE A 25 -7.60 -14.72 2.43
C ILE A 25 -7.92 -13.28 2.82
N GLN A 26 -9.20 -12.93 2.91
CA GLN A 26 -9.60 -11.65 3.46
C GLN A 26 -9.26 -11.55 4.96
N VAL A 27 -9.26 -10.33 5.47
CA VAL A 27 -9.03 -10.06 6.91
C VAL A 27 -10.13 -10.69 7.77
N ASP A 28 -11.34 -10.78 7.23
CA ASP A 28 -12.44 -11.58 7.78
C ASP A 28 -13.09 -12.41 6.66
N PRO A 29 -12.75 -13.69 6.55
CA PRO A 29 -13.31 -14.58 5.53
C PRO A 29 -14.80 -14.87 5.70
N HIS A 30 -15.38 -14.61 6.89
CA HIS A 30 -16.78 -14.84 7.22
C HIS A 30 -17.68 -13.67 6.81
N VAL A 31 -17.12 -12.51 6.50
CA VAL A 31 -17.85 -11.37 5.93
C VAL A 31 -17.79 -11.47 4.40
N PRO A 32 -18.93 -11.78 3.74
CA PRO A 32 -18.94 -11.92 2.29
C PRO A 32 -18.65 -10.57 1.60
N THR A 33 -17.93 -10.63 0.49
CA THR A 33 -17.75 -9.45 -0.37
C THR A 33 -19.09 -9.04 -0.96
N LYS A 34 -19.43 -7.76 -0.84
CA LYS A 34 -20.67 -7.19 -1.36
C LYS A 34 -20.46 -6.68 -2.79
N GLU A 35 -21.52 -6.64 -3.59
CA GLU A 35 -21.50 -6.00 -4.92
C GLU A 35 -21.26 -4.49 -4.81
N LEU A 36 -21.81 -3.86 -3.77
CA LEU A 36 -21.54 -2.49 -3.39
C LEU A 36 -21.12 -2.47 -1.91
N ASP A 37 -19.96 -1.92 -1.65
CA ASP A 37 -19.44 -1.71 -0.30
C ASP A 37 -19.37 -0.22 0.02
N THR A 38 -19.37 0.12 1.30
CA THR A 38 -19.37 1.50 1.76
C THR A 38 -18.29 1.72 2.79
N LEU A 39 -17.41 2.69 2.53
CA LEU A 39 -16.48 3.23 3.52
C LEU A 39 -17.13 4.43 4.20
N SER A 40 -17.30 4.35 5.51
CA SER A 40 -17.70 5.48 6.32
C SER A 40 -16.48 6.32 6.70
N PHE A 41 -16.59 7.62 6.50
CA PHE A 41 -15.61 8.61 6.91
C PHE A 41 -16.25 9.51 7.98
N VAL A 42 -15.63 9.58 9.16
CA VAL A 42 -16.21 10.25 10.32
C VAL A 42 -15.33 11.40 10.81
N GLN A 43 -15.92 12.31 11.57
CA GLN A 43 -15.18 13.32 12.32
C GLN A 43 -14.52 12.67 13.53
N GLY A 44 -13.22 12.91 13.72
CA GLY A 44 -12.41 12.11 14.64
C GLY A 44 -12.66 12.35 16.13
N ASP A 45 -13.16 13.51 16.52
CA ASP A 45 -13.49 13.86 17.91
C ASP A 45 -14.93 13.50 18.31
N THR A 46 -15.89 13.60 17.36
CA THR A 46 -17.32 13.38 17.64
C THR A 46 -17.81 12.00 17.20
N GLY A 47 -17.20 11.40 16.17
CA GLY A 47 -17.67 10.19 15.52
C GLY A 47 -18.83 10.41 14.55
N GLU A 48 -19.22 11.65 14.30
CA GLU A 48 -20.28 11.98 13.33
C GLU A 48 -19.83 11.62 11.90
N THR A 49 -20.72 11.01 11.14
CA THR A 49 -20.45 10.66 9.74
C THR A 49 -20.37 11.92 8.88
N MET A 50 -19.21 12.17 8.31
CA MET A 50 -18.98 13.26 7.37
C MET A 50 -19.33 12.84 5.95
N ALA A 51 -18.94 11.63 5.55
CA ALA A 51 -19.19 11.09 4.22
C ALA A 51 -19.30 9.57 4.23
N ALA A 52 -19.99 9.04 3.22
CA ALA A 52 -20.01 7.61 2.91
C ALA A 52 -19.64 7.43 1.43
N PHE A 53 -18.57 6.66 1.20
CA PHE A 53 -18.05 6.37 -0.14
C PHE A 53 -18.51 4.98 -0.56
N THR A 54 -19.36 4.91 -1.59
CA THR A 54 -19.84 3.65 -2.14
C THR A 54 -19.02 3.29 -3.38
N PHE A 55 -18.54 2.06 -3.45
CA PHE A 55 -17.76 1.53 -4.57
C PHE A 55 -18.15 0.08 -4.85
N GLY A 56 -17.71 -0.43 -6.01
CA GLY A 56 -17.94 -1.81 -6.43
C GLY A 56 -17.29 -2.84 -5.49
N PRO A 57 -17.24 -4.12 -5.88
CA PRO A 57 -16.73 -5.17 -5.00
C PRO A 57 -15.36 -4.81 -4.41
N PHE A 58 -15.26 -4.91 -3.10
CA PHE A 58 -14.05 -4.57 -2.35
C PHE A 58 -13.61 -5.76 -1.51
N TYR A 59 -12.40 -6.28 -1.78
CA TYR A 59 -11.78 -7.34 -1.03
C TYR A 59 -10.76 -6.75 -0.07
N ARG A 60 -11.03 -6.86 1.23
CA ARG A 60 -10.06 -6.45 2.23
C ARG A 60 -9.11 -7.60 2.56
N LEU A 61 -8.02 -7.68 1.80
CA LEU A 61 -7.09 -8.79 1.84
C LEU A 61 -6.05 -8.64 2.95
N ARG A 62 -5.70 -9.74 3.60
CA ARG A 62 -4.53 -9.84 4.47
C ARG A 62 -3.29 -10.05 3.61
N ARG A 63 -2.32 -9.12 3.70
CA ARG A 63 -1.11 -9.13 2.85
C ARG A 63 -0.34 -10.44 2.89
N SER A 64 -0.13 -11.00 4.09
CA SER A 64 0.60 -12.28 4.24
C SER A 64 -0.12 -13.46 3.59
N LYS A 65 -1.47 -13.52 3.72
CA LYS A 65 -2.28 -14.56 3.09
C LYS A 65 -2.31 -14.41 1.56
N LEU A 66 -2.41 -13.17 1.04
CA LEU A 66 -2.34 -12.91 -0.41
C LEU A 66 -0.98 -13.33 -0.97
N ARG A 67 0.12 -12.94 -0.30
CA ARG A 67 1.47 -13.34 -0.70
C ARG A 67 1.61 -14.87 -0.73
N ALA A 68 1.17 -15.56 0.31
CA ALA A 68 1.21 -17.02 0.37
C ALA A 68 0.37 -17.68 -0.74
N LEU A 69 -0.80 -17.11 -1.07
CA LEU A 69 -1.64 -17.60 -2.17
C LEU A 69 -0.93 -17.43 -3.52
N LEU A 70 -0.40 -16.24 -3.80
CA LEU A 70 0.25 -15.94 -5.08
C LEU A 70 1.61 -16.60 -5.25
N SER A 71 2.24 -17.09 -4.18
CA SER A 71 3.52 -17.81 -4.22
C SER A 71 3.38 -19.27 -4.63
N GLN A 72 2.17 -19.80 -4.67
CA GLN A 72 1.97 -21.23 -4.97
C GLN A 72 2.37 -21.57 -6.41
N GLY A 73 3.20 -22.60 -6.55
CA GLY A 73 3.68 -23.07 -7.84
C GLY A 73 4.78 -22.22 -8.48
N LEU A 74 5.29 -21.21 -7.78
CA LEU A 74 6.40 -20.39 -8.26
C LEU A 74 7.74 -20.85 -7.65
N ASP A 75 8.80 -20.80 -8.46
CA ASP A 75 10.19 -20.98 -7.98
C ASP A 75 10.68 -19.68 -7.35
N ILE A 76 10.52 -19.56 -6.03
CA ILE A 76 10.94 -18.39 -5.27
C ILE A 76 12.22 -18.72 -4.51
N GLN A 77 13.27 -17.96 -4.79
CA GLN A 77 14.53 -18.04 -4.06
C GLN A 77 14.58 -16.96 -2.99
N ASP A 78 14.51 -17.38 -1.73
CA ASP A 78 14.64 -16.49 -0.58
C ASP A 78 16.10 -16.05 -0.34
N ASN A 79 16.26 -14.96 0.43
CA ASN A 79 17.57 -14.38 0.82
C ASN A 79 18.43 -13.87 -0.35
N LYS A 80 17.83 -13.63 -1.51
CA LYS A 80 18.49 -13.03 -2.67
C LYS A 80 18.26 -11.52 -2.68
N ARG A 81 19.13 -10.79 -1.96
CA ARG A 81 19.10 -9.33 -1.94
C ARG A 81 19.88 -8.79 -3.13
N LEU A 82 19.18 -8.11 -4.05
CA LEU A 82 19.80 -7.42 -5.18
C LEU A 82 20.80 -6.36 -4.68
N SER A 83 21.99 -6.32 -5.25
CA SER A 83 23.02 -5.32 -4.97
C SER A 83 23.39 -4.51 -6.21
N ASP A 84 23.33 -5.11 -7.41
CA ASP A 84 23.67 -4.43 -8.66
C ASP A 84 23.02 -5.14 -9.86
N VAL A 85 22.97 -4.45 -11.00
CA VAL A 85 22.46 -4.96 -12.28
C VAL A 85 23.43 -4.57 -13.40
N THR A 86 23.81 -5.54 -14.23
CA THR A 86 24.65 -5.31 -15.42
C THR A 86 23.99 -5.88 -16.67
N SER A 87 24.01 -5.13 -17.77
CA SER A 87 23.56 -5.58 -19.09
C SER A 87 24.77 -6.05 -19.93
N ALA A 88 24.57 -7.10 -20.71
CA ALA A 88 25.58 -7.53 -21.68
C ALA A 88 25.72 -6.49 -22.80
N THR A 89 26.94 -6.31 -23.29
CA THR A 89 27.25 -5.32 -24.33
C THR A 89 26.57 -5.57 -25.67
N ASP A 90 26.18 -6.83 -25.94
CA ASP A 90 25.43 -7.24 -27.13
C ASP A 90 23.91 -7.05 -27.00
N GLY A 91 23.44 -6.57 -25.82
CA GLY A 91 22.02 -6.39 -25.54
C GLY A 91 21.21 -7.68 -25.47
N ALA A 92 21.86 -8.85 -25.33
CA ALA A 92 21.19 -10.15 -25.32
C ALA A 92 20.71 -10.59 -23.94
N SER A 93 21.34 -10.11 -22.87
CA SER A 93 21.04 -10.54 -21.50
C SER A 93 21.30 -9.45 -20.48
N VAL A 94 20.72 -9.66 -19.30
CA VAL A 94 20.91 -8.86 -18.09
C VAL A 94 21.28 -9.78 -16.94
N THR A 95 22.20 -9.35 -16.07
CA THR A 95 22.64 -10.11 -14.90
C THR A 95 22.30 -9.33 -13.63
N ALA A 96 21.55 -9.97 -12.74
CA ALA A 96 21.34 -9.51 -11.37
C ALA A 96 22.49 -10.03 -10.48
N HIS A 97 23.08 -9.13 -9.70
CA HIS A 97 24.10 -9.46 -8.71
C HIS A 97 23.47 -9.38 -7.32
N PHE A 98 23.72 -10.39 -6.49
CA PHE A 98 23.15 -10.44 -5.13
C PHE A 98 24.22 -10.20 -4.07
N ALA A 99 23.80 -9.68 -2.93
CA ALA A 99 24.67 -9.36 -1.80
C ALA A 99 25.42 -10.59 -1.21
N ASP A 100 24.94 -11.80 -1.50
CA ASP A 100 25.59 -13.07 -1.12
C ASP A 100 26.70 -13.50 -2.12
N GLY A 101 27.00 -12.66 -3.12
CA GLY A 101 27.99 -12.93 -4.15
C GLY A 101 27.51 -13.80 -5.31
N THR A 102 26.28 -14.30 -5.29
CA THR A 102 25.71 -15.06 -6.41
C THR A 102 25.13 -14.13 -7.48
N THR A 103 24.90 -14.69 -8.66
CA THR A 103 24.32 -13.97 -9.79
C THR A 103 23.21 -14.77 -10.47
N ALA A 104 22.31 -14.08 -11.15
CA ALA A 104 21.34 -14.70 -12.05
C ALA A 104 21.29 -13.93 -13.37
N THR A 105 21.39 -14.64 -14.49
CA THR A 105 21.37 -14.03 -15.83
C THR A 105 20.08 -14.44 -16.58
N GLY A 106 19.45 -13.46 -17.20
CA GLY A 106 18.19 -13.64 -17.94
C GLY A 106 18.08 -12.73 -19.15
N ARG A 107 16.98 -12.87 -19.90
CA ARG A 107 16.65 -12.04 -21.06
C ARG A 107 15.91 -10.75 -20.69
N LEU A 108 15.38 -10.68 -19.46
CA LEU A 108 14.67 -9.55 -18.91
C LEU A 108 14.79 -9.59 -17.40
N LEU A 109 15.04 -8.43 -16.78
CA LEU A 109 14.96 -8.22 -15.36
C LEU A 109 13.76 -7.30 -15.08
N ILE A 110 12.90 -7.72 -14.14
CA ILE A 110 11.74 -6.95 -13.69
C ILE A 110 11.95 -6.59 -12.22
N GLY A 111 12.21 -5.30 -11.95
CA GLY A 111 12.29 -4.77 -10.60
C GLY A 111 10.89 -4.63 -9.98
N ALA A 112 10.58 -5.46 -8.98
CA ALA A 112 9.35 -5.39 -8.18
C ALA A 112 9.70 -5.30 -6.67
N ASP A 113 10.81 -4.63 -6.37
CA ASP A 113 11.51 -4.63 -5.08
C ASP A 113 11.05 -3.50 -4.12
N GLY A 114 9.88 -2.91 -4.43
CA GLY A 114 9.14 -2.03 -3.52
C GLY A 114 9.66 -0.61 -3.43
N ALA A 115 9.12 0.16 -2.48
CA ALA A 115 9.32 1.61 -2.40
C ALA A 115 10.79 2.05 -2.33
N ARG A 116 11.65 1.26 -1.70
CA ARG A 116 13.11 1.51 -1.60
C ARG A 116 13.91 0.72 -2.64
N SER A 117 13.36 0.62 -3.85
CA SER A 117 13.90 -0.22 -4.93
C SER A 117 15.40 -0.04 -5.17
N THR A 118 16.12 -1.14 -5.06
CA THR A 118 17.53 -1.22 -5.47
C THR A 118 17.64 -1.16 -7.00
N THR A 119 16.70 -1.81 -7.70
CA THR A 119 16.65 -1.75 -9.17
C THR A 119 16.56 -0.31 -9.66
N ARG A 120 15.68 0.51 -9.06
CA ARG A 120 15.56 1.94 -9.39
C ARG A 120 16.86 2.71 -9.13
N GLN A 121 17.53 2.42 -8.00
CA GLN A 121 18.81 3.06 -7.68
C GLN A 121 19.94 2.63 -8.60
N CYS A 122 19.98 1.38 -9.06
CA CYS A 122 20.94 0.92 -10.09
C CYS A 122 20.75 1.68 -11.42
N LEU A 123 19.50 1.93 -11.81
CA LEU A 123 19.19 2.59 -13.08
C LEU A 123 19.37 4.12 -13.06
N LEU A 124 19.08 4.78 -11.95
CA LEU A 124 19.03 6.23 -11.83
C LEU A 124 20.12 6.83 -10.94
N GLY A 125 20.91 5.97 -10.30
CA GLY A 125 21.83 6.38 -9.25
C GLY A 125 21.14 6.58 -7.89
N PRO A 126 21.94 6.58 -6.80
CA PRO A 126 21.41 6.57 -5.43
C PRO A 126 20.67 7.85 -5.03
N GLN A 127 20.94 8.99 -5.68
CA GLN A 127 20.30 10.26 -5.37
C GLN A 127 18.91 10.36 -6.02
N ILE A 128 18.83 10.16 -7.33
CA ILE A 128 17.57 10.27 -8.09
C ILE A 128 16.65 9.08 -7.77
N GLY A 129 17.22 7.87 -7.65
CA GLY A 129 16.49 6.67 -7.29
C GLY A 129 16.07 6.59 -5.80
N ALA A 130 16.48 7.56 -4.96
CA ALA A 130 16.06 7.61 -3.56
C ALA A 130 14.58 7.90 -3.41
N ILE A 131 13.96 7.34 -2.37
CA ILE A 131 12.58 7.66 -2.01
C ILE A 131 12.49 9.10 -1.48
N ASN A 132 11.49 9.85 -1.88
CA ASN A 132 11.20 11.17 -1.34
C ASN A 132 10.50 11.06 0.01
N ARG A 133 10.97 11.79 1.02
CA ARG A 133 10.36 11.86 2.36
C ARG A 133 9.35 13.00 2.42
N LEU A 134 8.20 12.71 3.00
CA LEU A 134 7.12 13.68 3.19
C LEU A 134 7.05 14.13 4.65
N PRO A 135 6.58 15.36 4.94
CA PRO A 135 6.46 15.89 6.30
C PRO A 135 5.21 15.33 7.01
N TYR A 136 5.02 14.04 6.94
CA TYR A 136 3.94 13.31 7.60
C TYR A 136 4.48 11.99 8.15
N ALA A 137 3.95 11.58 9.28
CA ALA A 137 4.32 10.33 9.92
C ALA A 137 3.10 9.59 10.45
N ALA A 138 3.26 8.29 10.66
CA ALA A 138 2.26 7.43 11.29
C ALA A 138 2.92 6.39 12.18
N THR A 139 2.25 6.01 13.26
CA THR A 139 2.61 4.85 14.06
C THR A 139 1.48 3.84 14.04
N PHE A 140 1.78 2.64 13.62
CA PHE A 140 0.82 1.56 13.39
C PHE A 140 0.84 0.58 14.54
N VAL A 141 -0.37 0.16 14.95
CA VAL A 141 -0.59 -0.83 16.01
C VAL A 141 -1.36 -2.02 15.44
N GLN A 142 -0.93 -3.23 15.80
CA GLN A 142 -1.71 -4.45 15.64
C GLN A 142 -1.91 -5.11 17.00
N ARG A 143 -3.16 -5.36 17.38
CA ARG A 143 -3.46 -5.90 18.70
C ARG A 143 -4.67 -6.81 18.70
N LYS A 144 -4.63 -7.84 19.54
CA LYS A 144 -5.79 -8.62 19.98
C LYS A 144 -6.26 -8.08 21.32
N PHE A 145 -7.56 -8.13 21.55
CA PHE A 145 -8.19 -7.65 22.79
C PHE A 145 -9.00 -8.77 23.45
N PRO A 146 -9.23 -8.74 24.78
CA PRO A 146 -10.21 -9.59 25.42
C PRO A 146 -11.56 -9.55 24.74
N LYS A 147 -12.35 -10.62 24.85
CA LYS A 147 -13.61 -10.83 24.14
C LYS A 147 -14.54 -9.60 24.17
N GLU A 148 -14.80 -9.07 25.35
CA GLU A 148 -15.72 -7.92 25.51
C GLU A 148 -15.22 -6.69 24.79
N GLN A 149 -13.91 -6.40 24.88
CA GLN A 149 -13.28 -5.27 24.20
C GLN A 149 -13.27 -5.48 22.67
N ALA A 150 -12.97 -6.68 22.19
CA ALA A 150 -13.00 -7.01 20.77
C ALA A 150 -14.41 -6.84 20.18
N LEU A 151 -15.43 -7.31 20.87
CA LEU A 151 -16.84 -7.13 20.49
C LEU A 151 -17.22 -5.64 20.49
N TYR A 152 -16.79 -4.90 21.51
CA TYR A 152 -17.03 -3.46 21.57
C TYR A 152 -16.42 -2.73 20.37
N LEU A 153 -15.14 -2.98 20.07
CA LEU A 153 -14.44 -2.32 18.97
C LEU A 153 -15.04 -2.67 17.60
N ARG A 154 -15.47 -3.91 17.41
CA ARG A 154 -16.05 -4.37 16.14
C ARG A 154 -17.41 -3.74 15.81
N LYS A 155 -18.17 -3.28 16.81
CA LYS A 155 -19.51 -2.68 16.59
C LYS A 155 -19.47 -1.40 15.77
N PHE A 156 -18.34 -0.66 15.74
CA PHE A 156 -18.22 0.59 15.01
C PHE A 156 -18.17 0.37 13.49
N HIS A 157 -17.51 -0.68 13.05
CA HIS A 157 -17.57 -1.16 11.66
C HIS A 157 -17.04 -2.60 11.58
N PRO A 158 -17.66 -3.48 10.78
CA PRO A 158 -17.23 -4.88 10.67
C PRO A 158 -15.83 -5.05 10.08
N LEU A 159 -15.37 -4.15 9.21
CA LEU A 159 -14.08 -4.27 8.52
C LEU A 159 -13.14 -3.09 8.75
N TYR A 160 -13.61 -1.83 8.62
CA TYR A 160 -12.74 -0.65 8.70
C TYR A 160 -13.51 0.67 8.83
N LEU A 161 -12.86 1.66 9.42
CA LEU A 161 -13.35 3.02 9.61
C LEU A 161 -12.17 3.99 9.44
N ALA A 162 -12.43 5.17 8.88
CA ALA A 162 -11.45 6.23 8.74
C ALA A 162 -12.01 7.56 9.22
N CYS A 163 -11.14 8.44 9.71
CA CYS A 163 -11.54 9.77 10.16
C CYS A 163 -10.49 10.84 9.88
N ALA A 164 -10.93 12.09 9.78
CA ALA A 164 -10.09 13.26 9.98
C ALA A 164 -10.47 13.93 11.30
N HIS A 165 -9.47 14.47 12.00
CA HIS A 165 -9.62 15.11 13.30
C HIS A 165 -9.36 16.62 13.20
N PRO A 166 -10.10 17.47 13.95
CA PRO A 166 -9.88 18.91 13.96
C PRO A 166 -8.45 19.37 14.29
N ASP A 167 -7.67 18.55 14.99
CA ASP A 167 -6.25 18.79 15.26
C ASP A 167 -5.32 18.41 14.08
N ASN A 168 -5.84 18.36 12.85
CA ASN A 168 -5.08 18.05 11.64
C ASN A 168 -4.45 16.63 11.62
N ASN A 169 -5.14 15.67 12.21
CA ASN A 169 -4.73 14.27 12.20
C ASN A 169 -5.69 13.44 11.34
N PHE A 170 -5.16 12.39 10.75
CA PHE A 170 -5.96 11.35 10.09
C PHE A 170 -5.79 10.04 10.86
N ALA A 171 -6.85 9.28 11.01
CA ALA A 171 -6.77 7.97 11.63
C ALA A 171 -7.57 6.91 10.88
N PHE A 172 -7.12 5.68 11.05
CA PHE A 172 -7.75 4.50 10.50
C PHE A 172 -7.87 3.43 11.58
N PHE A 173 -8.98 2.71 11.55
CA PHE A 173 -9.23 1.57 12.42
C PHE A 173 -9.85 0.44 11.60
N GLY A 174 -9.44 -0.82 11.80
CA GLY A 174 -10.06 -1.92 11.09
C GLY A 174 -9.59 -3.29 11.55
N MET A 175 -10.27 -4.30 11.03
CA MET A 175 -9.87 -5.70 11.18
C MET A 175 -8.59 -5.98 10.38
N GLN A 176 -7.70 -6.74 10.97
CA GLN A 176 -6.48 -7.24 10.32
C GLN A 176 -6.54 -8.74 10.07
N ASP A 177 -7.16 -9.48 10.99
CA ASP A 177 -7.35 -10.92 10.88
C ASP A 177 -8.44 -11.40 11.82
N VAL A 178 -9.33 -12.25 11.32
CA VAL A 178 -10.27 -13.05 12.09
C VAL A 178 -9.81 -14.51 12.00
N ALA A 179 -9.09 -14.95 13.02
CA ALA A 179 -8.54 -16.31 13.05
C ALA A 179 -9.64 -17.36 13.34
N ASP A 180 -10.56 -17.03 14.26
CA ASP A 180 -11.74 -17.81 14.60
C ASP A 180 -12.93 -16.84 14.74
N ALA A 181 -14.01 -17.10 14.02
CA ALA A 181 -15.21 -16.26 14.07
C ALA A 181 -15.94 -16.34 15.42
N ASP A 182 -15.88 -17.48 16.08
CA ASP A 182 -16.57 -17.76 17.34
C ASP A 182 -15.76 -17.34 18.58
N ASP A 183 -14.46 -17.04 18.39
CA ASP A 183 -13.59 -16.51 19.44
C ASP A 183 -13.15 -15.08 19.16
N PRO A 184 -13.88 -14.06 19.64
CA PRO A 184 -13.50 -12.65 19.48
C PRO A 184 -12.11 -12.29 20.03
N SER A 185 -11.61 -13.04 21.02
CA SER A 185 -10.27 -12.79 21.58
C SER A 185 -9.13 -13.17 20.60
N SER A 186 -9.44 -13.97 19.58
CA SER A 186 -8.53 -14.32 18.49
C SER A 186 -8.37 -13.24 17.44
N TRP A 187 -9.29 -12.27 17.39
CA TRP A 187 -9.33 -11.24 16.36
C TRP A 187 -8.19 -10.24 16.52
N THR A 188 -7.53 -9.92 15.41
CA THR A 188 -6.48 -8.90 15.38
C THR A 188 -7.04 -7.63 14.74
N PHE A 189 -6.92 -6.53 15.45
CA PHE A 189 -7.24 -5.20 14.96
C PHE A 189 -5.98 -4.50 14.48
N PHE A 190 -6.15 -3.56 13.57
CA PHE A 190 -5.12 -2.71 13.01
C PHE A 190 -5.61 -1.27 13.06
N PHE A 191 -4.82 -0.40 13.67
CA PHE A 191 -5.17 1.01 13.78
C PHE A 191 -3.94 1.90 13.84
N TYR A 192 -4.09 3.14 13.44
CA TYR A 192 -3.05 4.14 13.50
C TYR A 192 -3.64 5.54 13.50
N ILE A 193 -2.85 6.50 13.99
CA ILE A 193 -3.03 7.92 13.78
C ILE A 193 -1.81 8.38 12.97
N SER A 194 -2.04 9.22 11.97
CA SER A 194 -1.00 9.93 11.22
C SER A 194 -1.15 11.43 11.43
N TRP A 195 -0.03 12.13 11.40
CA TRP A 195 0.06 13.55 11.71
C TRP A 195 1.12 14.24 10.85
N HIS A 196 1.03 15.59 10.77
CA HIS A 196 2.11 16.40 10.22
C HIS A 196 3.34 16.30 11.13
N SER A 197 4.47 15.90 10.58
CA SER A 197 5.76 15.80 11.25
C SER A 197 6.85 16.26 10.29
N SER A 198 7.51 17.35 10.61
CA SER A 198 8.59 17.87 9.78
C SER A 198 9.73 16.86 9.66
N LEU A 199 10.58 16.99 8.66
CA LEU A 199 11.71 16.08 8.49
C LEU A 199 12.69 16.15 9.67
N GLU A 200 12.87 17.33 10.24
CA GLU A 200 13.68 17.56 11.45
C GLU A 200 13.09 16.81 12.66
N GLU A 201 11.76 16.85 12.85
CA GLU A 201 11.10 16.10 13.93
C GLU A 201 11.21 14.59 13.72
N GLN A 202 11.07 14.12 12.47
CA GLN A 202 11.25 12.72 12.14
C GLN A 202 12.67 12.24 12.46
N ASP A 203 13.69 13.06 12.14
CA ASP A 203 15.10 12.76 12.41
C ASP A 203 15.41 12.83 13.91
N ALA A 204 14.91 13.84 14.61
CA ALA A 204 15.07 13.97 16.07
C ALA A 204 14.46 12.79 16.85
N THR A 205 13.42 12.18 16.31
CA THR A 205 12.74 11.04 16.94
C THR A 205 13.10 9.70 16.33
N ALA A 206 14.09 9.62 15.42
CA ALA A 206 14.44 8.40 14.69
C ALA A 206 14.75 7.19 15.60
N ASN A 207 15.36 7.45 16.76
CA ASN A 207 15.77 6.45 17.74
C ASN A 207 14.72 6.19 18.84
N TRP A 208 13.51 6.72 18.73
CA TRP A 208 12.47 6.43 19.73
C TRP A 208 12.13 4.95 19.75
N THR A 209 11.95 4.44 20.96
CA THR A 209 11.48 3.07 21.21
C THR A 209 10.00 2.92 20.89
N ASP A 210 9.54 1.68 20.73
CA ASP A 210 8.12 1.37 20.55
C ASP A 210 7.26 1.96 21.67
N ALA A 211 7.73 1.90 22.91
CA ALA A 211 7.02 2.48 24.07
C ALA A 211 6.86 4.00 23.94
N GLN A 212 7.89 4.73 23.50
CA GLN A 212 7.81 6.18 23.27
C GLN A 212 6.86 6.50 22.11
N ARG A 213 6.90 5.74 21.03
CA ARG A 213 5.97 5.88 19.90
C ARG A 213 4.53 5.60 20.32
N LEU A 214 4.31 4.53 21.10
CA LEU A 214 2.98 4.20 21.60
C LEU A 214 2.45 5.25 22.59
N ALA A 215 3.31 5.76 23.47
CA ALA A 215 2.92 6.84 24.40
C ALA A 215 2.47 8.10 23.65
N GLN A 216 3.16 8.49 22.58
CA GLN A 216 2.74 9.59 21.71
C GLN A 216 1.35 9.32 21.10
N GLN A 217 1.12 8.11 20.59
CA GLN A 217 -0.19 7.75 20.00
C GLN A 217 -1.31 7.75 21.03
N LYS A 218 -1.05 7.24 22.23
CA LYS A 218 -2.00 7.29 23.35
C LYS A 218 -2.35 8.72 23.74
N ASP A 219 -1.38 9.61 23.70
CA ASP A 219 -1.64 11.04 24.00
C ASP A 219 -2.51 11.68 22.93
N LEU A 220 -2.20 11.48 21.66
CA LEU A 220 -3.03 11.95 20.54
C LEU A 220 -4.46 11.38 20.63
N SER A 221 -4.59 10.08 20.92
CA SER A 221 -5.88 9.38 20.92
C SER A 221 -6.86 9.86 22.00
N LYS A 222 -6.39 10.55 23.05
CA LYS A 222 -7.26 11.11 24.10
C LYS A 222 -8.32 12.08 23.56
N LYS A 223 -8.03 12.70 22.44
CA LYS A 223 -8.92 13.68 21.79
C LYS A 223 -9.86 13.03 20.76
N PHE A 224 -9.63 11.77 20.43
CA PHE A 224 -10.45 11.04 19.46
C PHE A 224 -11.69 10.43 20.13
N CYS A 225 -12.74 10.23 19.34
CA CYS A 225 -13.85 9.37 19.71
C CYS A 225 -13.48 7.88 19.62
N ASP A 226 -14.38 7.00 20.03
CA ASP A 226 -14.25 5.57 19.75
C ASP A 226 -14.43 5.28 18.26
N PRO A 227 -13.76 4.26 17.75
CA PRO A 227 -13.01 3.20 18.46
C PRO A 227 -11.55 3.55 18.80
N TRP A 228 -10.99 4.66 18.31
CA TRP A 228 -9.56 4.99 18.50
C TRP A 228 -9.21 5.19 19.97
N LYS A 229 -10.01 5.97 20.70
CA LYS A 229 -9.77 6.25 22.11
C LYS A 229 -9.62 4.97 22.93
N SER A 230 -10.65 4.12 22.92
CA SER A 230 -10.64 2.88 23.69
C SER A 230 -9.58 1.88 23.19
N ALA A 231 -9.34 1.80 21.89
CA ALA A 231 -8.32 0.89 21.34
C ALA A 231 -6.92 1.25 21.86
N TYR A 232 -6.56 2.54 21.89
CA TYR A 232 -5.27 2.98 22.42
C TYR A 232 -5.20 2.88 23.95
N GLU A 233 -6.27 3.24 24.65
CA GLU A 233 -6.35 3.15 26.13
C GLU A 233 -6.13 1.71 26.60
N TRP A 234 -6.74 0.73 25.92
CA TRP A 234 -6.64 -0.68 26.27
C TRP A 234 -5.37 -1.37 25.75
N THR A 235 -4.59 -0.70 24.94
CA THR A 235 -3.32 -1.25 24.42
C THR A 235 -2.25 -1.17 25.51
N PRO A 236 -1.63 -2.30 25.94
CA PRO A 236 -0.53 -2.29 26.91
C PRO A 236 0.67 -1.49 26.38
N ASP A 237 1.41 -0.85 27.31
CA ASP A 237 2.52 0.06 26.97
C ASP A 237 3.74 -0.66 26.33
N ASP A 238 3.83 -1.98 26.51
CA ASP A 238 4.87 -2.84 25.93
C ASP A 238 4.49 -3.42 24.56
N THR A 239 3.34 -3.00 23.98
CA THR A 239 2.89 -3.48 22.68
C THR A 239 3.85 -3.01 21.57
N PRO A 240 4.40 -3.93 20.76
CA PRO A 240 5.20 -3.57 19.61
C PRO A 240 4.40 -2.73 18.61
N VAL A 241 5.03 -1.68 18.11
CA VAL A 241 4.47 -0.79 17.10
C VAL A 241 5.48 -0.59 15.98
N TRP A 242 5.04 -0.05 14.84
CA TRP A 242 6.01 0.39 13.84
C TRP A 242 5.71 1.81 13.38
N TYR A 243 6.74 2.60 13.37
CA TYR A 243 6.72 3.98 12.90
C TYR A 243 7.11 4.05 11.42
N MET A 244 6.49 4.96 10.71
CA MET A 244 6.82 5.27 9.32
C MET A 244 6.66 6.76 9.04
N GLY A 245 7.73 7.44 8.63
CA GLY A 245 7.61 8.67 7.86
C GLY A 245 7.02 8.34 6.49
N LEU A 246 6.03 9.10 6.05
CA LEU A 246 5.41 8.88 4.75
C LEU A 246 6.40 9.24 3.65
N THR A 247 6.29 8.52 2.56
CA THR A 247 7.21 8.65 1.42
C THR A 247 6.45 8.46 0.11
N ASP A 248 7.00 9.04 -0.96
CA ASP A 248 6.58 8.82 -2.33
C ASP A 248 7.77 8.83 -3.29
N TRP A 249 7.52 8.51 -4.54
CA TRP A 249 8.45 8.74 -5.64
C TRP A 249 7.64 8.86 -6.94
N ASP A 250 7.64 10.05 -7.56
CA ASP A 250 6.89 10.31 -8.78
C ASP A 250 7.75 10.03 -10.02
N PRO A 251 7.46 8.97 -10.80
CA PRO A 251 8.21 8.65 -12.01
C PRO A 251 7.99 9.68 -13.14
N GLY A 252 7.03 10.57 -12.99
CA GLY A 252 6.72 11.62 -13.98
C GLY A 252 7.54 12.88 -13.86
N LEU A 253 8.37 13.01 -12.81
CA LEU A 253 9.24 14.17 -12.64
C LEU A 253 10.38 14.20 -13.67
N GLU A 254 10.83 15.38 -14.00
CA GLU A 254 12.01 15.56 -14.82
C GLU A 254 13.23 14.89 -14.19
N GLY A 255 14.01 14.17 -15.00
CA GLY A 255 15.16 13.38 -14.52
C GLY A 255 14.83 12.01 -13.92
N HIS A 256 13.55 11.67 -13.72
CA HIS A 256 13.15 10.35 -13.19
C HIS A 256 12.96 9.27 -14.27
N ARG A 257 13.27 9.59 -15.53
CA ARG A 257 13.28 8.59 -16.62
C ARG A 257 14.55 7.77 -16.57
N TRP A 258 14.43 6.46 -16.67
CA TRP A 258 15.56 5.53 -16.70
C TRP A 258 15.82 5.00 -18.11
N ASP A 259 17.05 4.59 -18.35
CA ASP A 259 17.38 3.77 -19.51
C ASP A 259 16.99 2.32 -19.22
N ASN A 260 16.09 1.75 -20.02
CA ASN A 260 15.67 0.36 -19.89
C ASN A 260 16.59 -0.62 -20.65
N HIS A 261 17.73 -0.18 -21.13
CA HIS A 261 18.72 -0.96 -21.85
C HIS A 261 18.09 -1.78 -23.00
N ASP A 262 17.42 -1.08 -23.92
CA ASP A 262 16.68 -1.69 -25.04
C ASP A 262 15.62 -2.72 -24.59
N GLY A 263 15.00 -2.47 -23.46
CA GLY A 263 13.95 -3.29 -22.87
C GLY A 263 14.47 -4.51 -22.12
N LEU A 264 15.75 -4.54 -21.73
CA LEU A 264 16.30 -5.62 -20.87
C LEU A 264 15.93 -5.48 -19.41
N ILE A 265 15.64 -4.26 -18.95
CA ILE A 265 15.35 -3.98 -17.56
C ILE A 265 14.09 -3.12 -17.48
N THR A 266 13.12 -3.54 -16.70
CA THR A 266 11.95 -2.73 -16.38
C THR A 266 11.59 -2.86 -14.91
N MET A 267 10.69 -2.00 -14.43
CA MET A 267 10.21 -2.02 -13.05
C MET A 267 8.69 -1.95 -13.01
N ILE A 268 8.06 -2.40 -11.91
CA ILE A 268 6.61 -2.35 -11.69
C ILE A 268 6.27 -2.03 -10.22
N GLY A 269 5.04 -1.58 -10.01
CA GLY A 269 4.48 -1.36 -8.68
C GLY A 269 5.25 -0.31 -7.88
N ASP A 270 5.39 -0.54 -6.56
CA ASP A 270 6.07 0.40 -5.67
C ASP A 270 7.56 0.61 -6.00
N ALA A 271 8.16 -0.18 -6.90
CA ALA A 271 9.50 0.11 -7.41
C ALA A 271 9.51 1.33 -8.33
N VAL A 272 8.36 1.66 -8.96
CA VAL A 272 8.19 2.79 -9.89
C VAL A 272 7.36 3.91 -9.29
N HIS A 273 6.25 3.59 -8.61
CA HIS A 273 5.28 4.58 -8.14
C HIS A 273 4.85 4.34 -6.69
N PRO A 274 5.82 4.29 -5.75
CA PRO A 274 5.46 4.23 -4.34
C PRO A 274 4.68 5.48 -3.98
N MET A 275 3.54 5.31 -3.33
CA MET A 275 2.58 6.36 -3.03
C MET A 275 2.13 6.30 -1.58
N THR A 276 1.57 7.38 -1.08
CA THR A 276 0.95 7.39 0.24
C THR A 276 -0.26 6.45 0.26
N TYR A 277 -0.51 5.84 1.42
CA TYR A 277 -1.44 4.70 1.55
C TYR A 277 -2.90 5.09 1.81
N GLN A 278 -3.20 6.35 2.10
CA GLN A 278 -4.53 6.79 2.55
C GLN A 278 -5.62 6.54 1.49
N ARG A 279 -5.28 6.61 0.22
CA ARG A 279 -6.21 6.29 -0.89
C ARG A 279 -6.36 4.80 -1.17
N GLY A 280 -5.45 3.95 -0.65
CA GLY A 280 -5.50 2.49 -0.82
C GLY A 280 -5.27 1.98 -2.24
N GLN A 281 -4.64 2.75 -3.13
CA GLN A 281 -4.55 2.47 -4.56
C GLN A 281 -3.35 1.59 -4.97
N GLY A 282 -2.27 1.56 -4.18
CA GLY A 282 -1.00 0.93 -4.56
C GLY A 282 -1.13 -0.51 -5.07
N LEU A 283 -1.90 -1.38 -4.38
CA LEU A 283 -2.11 -2.76 -4.82
C LEU A 283 -2.78 -2.84 -6.20
N ASN A 284 -3.79 -2.00 -6.44
CA ASN A 284 -4.56 -2.03 -7.69
C ASN A 284 -3.69 -1.59 -8.88
N HIS A 285 -2.86 -0.56 -8.70
CA HIS A 285 -1.89 -0.13 -9.71
C HIS A 285 -0.83 -1.20 -9.97
N SER A 286 -0.25 -1.82 -8.92
CA SER A 286 0.74 -2.90 -9.09
C SER A 286 0.20 -4.12 -9.82
N ILE A 287 -1.06 -4.50 -9.56
CA ILE A 287 -1.73 -5.59 -10.29
C ILE A 287 -1.97 -5.21 -11.76
N THR A 288 -2.32 -3.97 -12.02
CA THR A 288 -2.51 -3.47 -13.40
C THR A 288 -1.19 -3.49 -14.16
N ASP A 289 -0.09 -3.07 -13.53
CA ASP A 289 1.25 -3.17 -14.12
C ASP A 289 1.58 -4.62 -14.50
N ALA A 290 1.32 -5.57 -13.58
CA ALA A 290 1.57 -6.98 -13.85
C ALA A 290 0.72 -7.51 -15.03
N GLY A 291 -0.54 -7.07 -15.14
CA GLY A 291 -1.41 -7.42 -16.27
C GLY A 291 -0.91 -6.88 -17.59
N GLN A 292 -0.58 -5.59 -17.63
CA GLN A 292 -0.06 -4.94 -18.83
C GLN A 292 1.31 -5.51 -19.24
N LEU A 293 2.18 -5.79 -18.27
CA LEU A 293 3.48 -6.40 -18.53
C LEU A 293 3.32 -7.82 -19.10
N ARG A 294 2.41 -8.65 -18.55
CA ARG A 294 2.08 -9.96 -19.12
C ARG A 294 1.70 -9.84 -20.60
N ASP A 295 0.81 -8.92 -20.94
CA ASP A 295 0.34 -8.75 -22.31
C ASP A 295 1.47 -8.26 -23.23
N THR A 296 2.34 -7.39 -22.73
CA THR A 296 3.55 -6.94 -23.41
C THR A 296 4.51 -8.09 -23.67
N LEU A 297 4.75 -8.95 -22.68
CA LEU A 297 5.62 -10.12 -22.80
C LEU A 297 5.08 -11.16 -23.78
N ILE A 298 3.76 -11.36 -23.84
CA ILE A 298 3.12 -12.22 -24.84
C ILE A 298 3.43 -11.73 -26.26
N LYS A 299 3.30 -10.42 -26.51
CA LYS A 299 3.63 -9.83 -27.82
C LYS A 299 5.10 -10.02 -28.18
N ILE A 300 6.00 -9.85 -27.21
CA ILE A 300 7.45 -10.04 -27.45
C ILE A 300 7.78 -11.49 -27.74
N VAL A 301 7.31 -12.43 -26.90
CA VAL A 301 7.77 -13.82 -26.92
C VAL A 301 7.02 -14.66 -27.93
N LYS A 302 5.70 -14.45 -28.07
CA LYS A 302 4.87 -15.30 -28.96
C LYS A 302 4.65 -14.69 -30.33
N GLU A 303 4.64 -13.34 -30.43
CA GLU A 303 4.32 -12.68 -31.70
C GLU A 303 5.58 -12.06 -32.37
N GLY A 304 6.76 -12.17 -31.73
CA GLY A 304 8.01 -11.67 -32.28
C GLY A 304 8.13 -10.14 -32.27
N GLY A 305 7.36 -9.46 -31.43
CA GLY A 305 7.37 -7.99 -31.35
C GLY A 305 8.69 -7.42 -30.86
N ASN A 306 8.96 -6.17 -31.25
CA ASN A 306 10.18 -5.46 -30.85
C ASN A 306 10.18 -5.19 -29.33
N ARG A 307 11.11 -5.81 -28.60
CA ARG A 307 11.23 -5.71 -27.15
C ARG A 307 11.37 -4.26 -26.67
N LYS A 308 12.30 -3.49 -27.28
CA LYS A 308 12.57 -2.09 -26.92
C LYS A 308 11.29 -1.25 -27.01
N GLU A 309 10.63 -1.30 -28.17
CA GLU A 309 9.43 -0.49 -28.40
C GLU A 309 8.28 -0.87 -27.45
N LEU A 310 8.05 -2.15 -27.26
CA LEU A 310 6.94 -2.64 -26.44
C LEU A 310 7.15 -2.40 -24.95
N ILE A 311 8.36 -2.58 -24.43
CA ILE A 311 8.68 -2.26 -23.02
C ILE A 311 8.64 -0.75 -22.81
N THR A 312 9.18 0.05 -23.71
CA THR A 312 9.11 1.53 -23.60
C THR A 312 7.66 2.02 -23.58
N ALA A 313 6.81 1.50 -24.47
CA ALA A 313 5.38 1.87 -24.49
C ALA A 313 4.65 1.45 -23.21
N PHE A 314 4.97 0.28 -22.66
CA PHE A 314 4.46 -0.17 -21.35
C PHE A 314 4.89 0.79 -20.22
N GLU A 315 6.17 1.17 -20.18
CA GLU A 315 6.69 2.08 -19.17
C GLU A 315 6.05 3.48 -19.25
N GLU A 316 5.84 4.00 -20.44
CA GLU A 316 5.19 5.30 -20.64
C GLU A 316 3.77 5.34 -20.09
N ASP A 317 2.96 4.28 -20.33
CA ASP A 317 1.61 4.19 -19.76
C ASP A 317 1.65 4.06 -18.23
N MET A 318 2.51 3.20 -17.71
CA MET A 318 2.67 2.98 -16.27
C MET A 318 3.12 4.27 -15.56
N ILE A 319 4.10 4.99 -16.11
CA ILE A 319 4.60 6.26 -15.56
C ILE A 319 3.50 7.32 -15.55
N ARG A 320 2.74 7.45 -16.64
CA ARG A 320 1.62 8.40 -16.72
C ARG A 320 0.54 8.10 -15.68
N ARG A 321 0.12 6.84 -15.58
CA ARG A 321 -0.92 6.38 -14.67
C ARG A 321 -0.45 6.38 -13.22
N GLY A 322 0.68 5.73 -12.95
CA GLY A 322 1.25 5.59 -11.61
C GLY A 322 1.73 6.94 -11.04
N GLY A 323 2.42 7.76 -11.83
CA GLY A 323 2.83 9.10 -11.41
C GLY A 323 1.66 10.03 -11.13
N GLY A 324 0.56 9.93 -11.91
CA GLY A 324 -0.69 10.61 -11.60
C GLY A 324 -1.21 10.25 -10.20
N GLU A 325 -1.28 8.96 -9.89
CA GLU A 325 -1.75 8.50 -8.58
C GLU A 325 -0.79 8.85 -7.43
N VAL A 326 0.53 8.90 -7.66
CA VAL A 326 1.48 9.40 -6.66
C VAL A 326 1.15 10.85 -6.27
N ARG A 327 0.97 11.73 -7.25
CA ARG A 327 0.61 13.13 -7.01
C ARG A 327 -0.73 13.29 -6.31
N ASP A 328 -1.75 12.55 -6.76
CA ASP A 328 -3.08 12.54 -6.14
C ASP A 328 -3.03 12.00 -4.70
N GLY A 329 -2.21 10.97 -4.45
CA GLY A 329 -1.98 10.41 -3.13
C GLY A 329 -1.38 11.43 -2.17
N THR A 330 -0.32 12.13 -2.59
CA THR A 330 0.35 13.15 -1.79
C THR A 330 -0.55 14.37 -1.55
N ALA A 331 -1.30 14.81 -2.57
CA ALA A 331 -2.29 15.88 -2.41
C ALA A 331 -3.39 15.49 -1.43
N ASN A 332 -3.88 14.26 -1.51
CA ASN A 332 -4.89 13.75 -0.56
C ASN A 332 -4.33 13.63 0.86
N THR A 333 -3.08 13.20 1.03
CA THR A 333 -2.42 13.18 2.35
C THR A 333 -2.37 14.59 2.94
N THR A 334 -1.95 15.58 2.16
CA THR A 334 -1.90 16.99 2.58
C THR A 334 -3.30 17.50 2.97
N LEU A 335 -4.32 17.15 2.19
CA LEU A 335 -5.70 17.52 2.48
C LEU A 335 -6.20 16.91 3.79
N LEU A 336 -5.97 15.61 4.00
CA LEU A 336 -6.42 14.88 5.20
C LEU A 336 -5.78 15.38 6.51
N HIS A 337 -4.62 16.03 6.42
CA HIS A 337 -3.91 16.65 7.54
C HIS A 337 -4.11 18.17 7.60
N ASP A 338 -5.20 18.67 7.03
CA ASP A 338 -5.63 20.07 7.07
C ASP A 338 -7.15 20.10 7.26
N TRP A 339 -7.59 20.25 8.50
CA TRP A 339 -9.01 20.18 8.85
C TRP A 339 -9.87 21.20 8.08
N GLU A 340 -9.35 22.42 7.88
CA GLU A 340 -10.09 23.45 7.15
C GLU A 340 -10.33 23.03 5.68
N LYS A 341 -9.34 22.40 5.06
CA LYS A 341 -9.50 21.85 3.69
C LYS A 341 -10.43 20.63 3.66
N VAL A 342 -10.37 19.75 4.67
CA VAL A 342 -11.30 18.60 4.76
C VAL A 342 -12.74 19.10 4.81
N LYS A 343 -13.07 20.08 5.65
CA LYS A 343 -14.42 20.65 5.75
C LYS A 343 -14.92 21.28 4.46
N GLN A 344 -14.02 21.86 3.69
CA GLN A 344 -14.33 22.50 2.42
C GLN A 344 -14.40 21.50 1.23
N SER A 345 -13.88 20.29 1.40
CA SER A 345 -13.86 19.28 0.35
C SER A 345 -15.25 18.66 0.15
N PRO A 346 -15.88 18.81 -1.01
CA PRO A 346 -17.16 18.14 -1.29
C PRO A 346 -17.05 16.62 -1.20
N PHE A 347 -15.87 16.05 -1.49
CA PHE A 347 -15.61 14.62 -1.41
C PHE A 347 -15.77 14.11 0.05
N TYR A 348 -15.19 14.81 1.02
CA TYR A 348 -15.26 14.41 2.43
C TYR A 348 -16.49 14.91 3.18
N THR A 349 -17.29 15.82 2.60
CA THR A 349 -18.50 16.36 3.24
C THR A 349 -19.80 15.88 2.59
N LYS A 350 -19.77 15.42 1.34
CA LYS A 350 -20.95 14.99 0.59
C LYS A 350 -20.83 13.57 0.03
N GLY A 351 -19.64 12.94 0.16
CA GLY A 351 -19.35 11.66 -0.47
C GLY A 351 -19.21 11.74 -2.00
N MET A 352 -19.00 10.58 -2.63
CA MET A 352 -18.98 10.52 -4.09
C MET A 352 -20.42 10.64 -4.61
N LYS A 353 -20.70 11.64 -5.45
CA LYS A 353 -21.92 11.61 -6.27
C LYS A 353 -21.77 10.44 -7.26
N LYS A 354 -22.81 9.61 -7.39
CA LYS A 354 -22.94 8.73 -8.56
C LYS A 354 -22.84 9.65 -9.78
N ASN A 355 -21.88 9.42 -10.66
CA ASN A 355 -21.98 9.91 -12.01
C ASN A 355 -23.17 9.16 -12.63
N GLU A 356 -24.24 9.90 -12.89
CA GLU A 356 -25.38 9.46 -13.66
C GLU A 356 -24.97 9.14 -15.10
#